data_ff1ac546b8a641170097686edb952f4e
#
_entry.id   ff1ac546b8a641170097686edb952f4e
#
_cell.length_a   1.000
_cell.length_b   1.000
_cell.length_c   1.000
_cell.angle_alpha   90.00
_cell.angle_beta   90.00
_cell.angle_gamma   90.00
#
_symmetry.space_group_name_H-M   'P 1'
#
loop_
_entity.id
_entity.type
_entity.pdbx_description
1 polymer ?
#
loop_
_entity_poly.entity_id
_entity_poly.type
_entity_poly.pdbx_seq_one_letter_code
_entity_poly.pdbx_strand_id
1 'polypeptide(L)'
;MLRSRGQSSVESAAYRAGERLEDRYYGKIADYTAKGGVICSEILAPDYVPEPFHNREYLWNAVEEIEKHHKAQLAYSFDFALQNEFSLEENITIARQFVLENFVAKGMIVDTSICTHFTYRDMVKYAILC
;
A
#
# COMPACT_ATOMS: atom_id res chain seq x y z
N MET A 1 -0.92 10.97 -5.09
CA MET A 1 -2.28 10.53 -5.51
C MET A 1 -3.27 11.63 -5.18
N LEU A 2 -3.92 12.19 -6.17
CA LEU A 2 -4.78 13.36 -6.04
C LEU A 2 -6.21 13.05 -6.45
N ARG A 3 -7.17 13.48 -5.64
CA ARG A 3 -8.60 13.36 -5.95
C ARG A 3 -8.97 14.09 -7.25
N SER A 4 -8.38 15.25 -7.50
CA SER A 4 -8.66 16.05 -8.70
C SER A 4 -8.32 15.34 -10.03
N ARG A 5 -7.52 14.27 -9.98
CA ARG A 5 -7.17 13.45 -11.15
C ARG A 5 -8.05 12.22 -11.28
N GLY A 6 -9.09 12.11 -10.47
CA GLY A 6 -9.97 10.94 -10.45
C GLY A 6 -9.33 9.68 -9.88
N GLN A 7 -8.23 9.83 -9.14
CA GLN A 7 -7.52 8.69 -8.55
C GLN A 7 -8.22 8.20 -7.29
N SER A 8 -8.32 6.89 -7.14
CA SER A 8 -8.88 6.24 -5.95
C SER A 8 -7.77 5.59 -5.14
N SER A 9 -7.67 5.96 -3.86
CA SER A 9 -6.73 5.32 -2.95
C SER A 9 -7.11 3.87 -2.67
N VAL A 10 -8.40 3.57 -2.62
CA VAL A 10 -8.90 2.19 -2.43
C VAL A 10 -8.53 1.31 -3.62
N GLU A 11 -8.75 1.79 -4.84
CA GLU A 11 -8.40 1.04 -6.05
C GLU A 11 -6.89 0.79 -6.14
N SER A 12 -6.09 1.81 -5.84
CA SER A 12 -4.65 1.69 -5.86
C SER A 12 -4.15 0.69 -4.81
N ALA A 13 -4.73 0.71 -3.61
CA ALA A 13 -4.40 -0.25 -2.56
C ALA A 13 -4.78 -1.68 -2.95
N ALA A 14 -5.96 -1.86 -3.54
CA ALA A 14 -6.40 -3.17 -4.04
C ALA A 14 -5.45 -3.71 -5.11
N TYR A 15 -5.04 -2.87 -6.04
CA TYR A 15 -4.09 -3.25 -7.09
C TYR A 15 -2.75 -3.69 -6.51
N ARG A 16 -2.18 -2.91 -5.59
CA ARG A 16 -0.87 -3.20 -5.02
C ARG A 16 -0.87 -4.47 -4.18
N ALA A 17 -1.93 -4.70 -3.42
CA ALA A 17 -2.04 -5.87 -2.54
C ALA A 17 -2.62 -7.11 -3.24
N GLY A 18 -3.18 -6.96 -4.44
CA GLY A 18 -3.84 -8.05 -5.13
C GLY A 18 -5.11 -8.49 -4.41
N GLU A 19 -5.88 -7.55 -3.90
CA GLU A 19 -7.09 -7.81 -3.10
C GLU A 19 -8.36 -7.30 -3.77
N ARG A 20 -9.49 -7.72 -3.22
CA ARG A 20 -10.80 -7.22 -3.59
C ARG A 20 -11.28 -6.28 -2.48
N LEU A 21 -11.44 -4.99 -2.82
CA LEU A 21 -11.87 -3.96 -1.87
C LEU A 21 -13.06 -3.20 -2.42
N GLU A 22 -14.00 -2.86 -1.53
CA GLU A 22 -15.12 -1.99 -1.86
C GLU A 22 -14.69 -0.54 -1.77
N ASP A 23 -14.88 0.21 -2.86
CA ASP A 23 -14.62 1.64 -2.94
C ASP A 23 -15.96 2.37 -2.76
N ARG A 24 -16.20 2.85 -1.56
CA ARG A 24 -17.47 3.51 -1.22
C ARG A 24 -17.60 4.90 -1.81
N TYR A 25 -16.49 5.60 -2.01
CA TYR A 25 -16.52 6.94 -2.60
C TYR A 25 -16.97 6.91 -4.06
N TYR A 26 -16.43 5.97 -4.84
CA TYR A 26 -16.82 5.82 -6.25
C TYR A 26 -17.95 4.83 -6.47
N GLY A 27 -18.40 4.16 -5.43
CA GLY A 27 -19.51 3.21 -5.51
C GLY A 27 -19.20 1.97 -6.35
N LYS A 28 -17.98 1.47 -6.31
CA LYS A 28 -17.55 0.32 -7.11
C LYS A 28 -16.68 -0.64 -6.30
N ILE A 29 -16.45 -1.81 -6.86
CA ILE A 29 -15.58 -2.82 -6.28
C ILE A 29 -14.29 -2.89 -7.12
N ALA A 30 -13.16 -2.73 -6.47
CA ALA A 30 -11.84 -2.92 -7.07
C ALA A 30 -11.39 -4.34 -6.77
N ASP A 31 -11.34 -5.19 -7.78
CA ASP A 31 -10.98 -6.60 -7.62
C ASP A 31 -9.72 -6.92 -8.43
N TYR A 32 -8.63 -7.16 -7.73
CA TYR A 32 -7.34 -7.55 -8.32
C TYR A 32 -6.87 -8.89 -7.80
N THR A 33 -7.79 -9.74 -7.32
CA THR A 33 -7.47 -11.07 -6.78
C THR A 33 -6.85 -11.99 -7.82
N ALA A 34 -7.10 -11.76 -9.11
CA ALA A 34 -6.48 -12.52 -10.19
C ALA A 34 -5.03 -12.11 -10.46
N LYS A 35 -4.56 -11.00 -9.88
CA LYS A 35 -3.18 -10.53 -10.03
C LYS A 35 -2.23 -11.48 -9.31
N GLY A 36 -1.23 -11.98 -10.02
CA GLY A 36 -0.19 -12.82 -9.44
C GLY A 36 1.00 -12.01 -8.95
N GLY A 37 1.93 -12.68 -8.26
CA GLY A 37 3.22 -12.12 -7.90
C GLY A 37 3.27 -11.30 -6.63
N VAL A 38 2.18 -11.13 -5.90
CA VAL A 38 2.20 -10.50 -4.59
C VAL A 38 2.68 -11.52 -3.55
N ILE A 39 3.83 -11.25 -2.93
CA ILE A 39 4.43 -12.17 -1.95
C ILE A 39 3.84 -11.92 -0.57
N CYS A 40 3.79 -10.66 -0.16
CA CYS A 40 3.17 -10.27 1.10
C CYS A 40 2.69 -8.83 1.03
N SER A 41 1.72 -8.51 1.85
CA SER A 41 1.23 -7.16 2.03
C SER A 41 0.83 -6.96 3.48
N GLU A 42 1.13 -5.78 4.02
CA GLU A 42 0.79 -5.45 5.40
C GLU A 42 0.64 -3.95 5.58
N ILE A 43 -0.08 -3.56 6.63
CA ILE A 43 -0.19 -2.17 7.03
C ILE A 43 0.65 -1.99 8.29
N LEU A 44 1.59 -1.06 8.23
CA LEU A 44 2.45 -0.69 9.34
C LEU A 44 2.04 0.69 9.84
N ALA A 45 1.81 0.80 11.15
CA ALA A 45 1.29 2.01 11.76
C ALA A 45 1.88 2.21 13.15
N PRO A 46 1.88 3.46 13.67
CA PRO A 46 2.24 3.71 15.06
C PRO A 46 1.34 2.94 16.03
N ASP A 47 1.86 2.61 17.21
CA ASP A 47 1.15 1.80 18.20
C ASP A 47 -0.18 2.40 18.67
N TYR A 48 -0.30 3.73 18.64
CA TYR A 48 -1.51 4.42 19.07
C TYR A 48 -2.64 4.42 18.04
N VAL A 49 -2.39 3.91 16.85
CA VAL A 49 -3.42 3.86 15.79
C VAL A 49 -4.44 2.76 16.11
N PRO A 50 -5.75 3.08 16.09
CA PRO A 50 -6.77 2.07 16.35
C PRO A 50 -6.70 0.87 15.41
N GLU A 51 -7.00 -0.30 15.93
CA GLU A 51 -6.92 -1.57 15.21
C GLU A 51 -7.65 -1.59 13.86
N PRO A 52 -8.86 -1.01 13.70
CA PRO A 52 -9.54 -1.00 12.40
C PRO A 52 -8.73 -0.43 11.23
N PHE A 53 -7.80 0.49 11.51
CA PHE A 53 -6.95 1.09 10.47
C PHE A 53 -5.90 0.12 9.92
N HIS A 54 -5.75 -1.06 10.52
CA HIS A 54 -4.92 -2.14 10.00
C HIS A 54 -5.67 -2.98 8.95
N ASN A 55 -6.95 -2.73 8.75
CA ASN A 55 -7.73 -3.28 7.64
C ASN A 55 -7.63 -2.35 6.44
N ARG A 56 -7.16 -2.87 5.31
CA ARG A 56 -6.88 -2.06 4.11
C ARG A 56 -8.12 -1.37 3.58
N GLU A 57 -9.23 -2.09 3.48
CA GLU A 57 -10.50 -1.51 3.00
C GLU A 57 -10.97 -0.39 3.93
N TYR A 58 -10.93 -0.61 5.23
CA TYR A 58 -11.32 0.39 6.23
C TYR A 58 -10.43 1.63 6.15
N LEU A 59 -9.12 1.43 6.13
CA LEU A 59 -8.15 2.53 6.09
C LEU A 59 -8.37 3.44 4.89
N TRP A 60 -8.40 2.89 3.70
CA TRP A 60 -8.44 3.71 2.49
C TRP A 60 -9.81 4.31 2.23
N ASN A 61 -10.89 3.66 2.64
CA ASN A 61 -12.22 4.28 2.64
C ASN A 61 -12.31 5.42 3.65
N ALA A 62 -11.66 5.29 4.81
CA ALA A 62 -11.58 6.38 5.79
C ALA A 62 -10.81 7.58 5.24
N VAL A 63 -9.71 7.35 4.52
CA VAL A 63 -8.95 8.41 3.85
C VAL A 63 -9.83 9.15 2.84
N GLU A 64 -10.55 8.42 1.99
CA GLU A 64 -11.44 9.00 1.00
C GLU A 64 -12.55 9.83 1.66
N GLU A 65 -13.07 9.38 2.78
CA GLU A 65 -14.14 10.07 3.52
C GLU A 65 -13.63 11.34 4.22
N ILE A 66 -12.45 11.29 4.82
CA ILE A 66 -11.86 12.43 5.55
C ILE A 66 -11.36 13.50 4.59
N GLU A 67 -10.70 13.11 3.52
CA GLU A 67 -10.10 14.01 2.53
C GLU A 67 -11.12 14.39 1.45
N LYS A 68 -12.12 15.20 1.82
CA LYS A 68 -13.26 15.52 0.95
C LYS A 68 -13.00 16.60 -0.10
N HIS A 69 -11.98 17.41 0.08
CA HIS A 69 -11.72 18.51 -0.85
C HIS A 69 -11.35 17.97 -2.23
N HIS A 70 -11.85 18.61 -3.29
CA HIS A 70 -11.63 18.15 -4.67
C HIS A 70 -10.15 18.15 -5.10
N LYS A 71 -9.28 18.87 -4.41
CA LYS A 71 -7.84 18.89 -4.62
C LYS A 71 -7.07 18.10 -3.55
N ALA A 72 -7.74 17.27 -2.77
CA ALA A 72 -7.13 16.56 -1.66
C ALA A 72 -6.00 15.63 -2.13
N GLN A 73 -4.91 15.64 -1.38
CA GLN A 73 -3.83 14.68 -1.52
C GLN A 73 -4.21 13.44 -0.72
N LEU A 74 -4.58 12.35 -1.42
CA LEU A 74 -5.08 11.14 -0.78
C LEU A 74 -3.95 10.28 -0.21
N ALA A 75 -2.85 10.16 -0.95
CA ALA A 75 -1.71 9.36 -0.52
C ALA A 75 -0.46 9.75 -1.31
N TYR A 76 0.68 9.42 -0.76
CA TYR A 76 1.94 9.34 -1.51
C TYR A 76 2.24 7.88 -1.80
N SER A 77 2.71 7.59 -2.99
CA SER A 77 3.08 6.23 -3.35
C SER A 77 4.44 6.22 -4.05
N PHE A 78 5.22 5.20 -3.78
CA PHE A 78 6.49 5.00 -4.47
C PHE A 78 6.86 3.53 -4.46
N ASP A 79 7.70 3.15 -5.43
CA ASP A 79 8.21 1.80 -5.58
C ASP A 79 9.73 1.84 -5.54
N PHE A 80 10.34 0.80 -5.02
CA PHE A 80 11.78 0.61 -5.16
C PHE A 80 12.11 -0.87 -5.25
N ALA A 81 13.25 -1.16 -5.88
CA ALA A 81 13.70 -2.53 -6.08
C ALA A 81 14.49 -3.01 -4.87
N LEU A 82 14.24 -4.24 -4.46
CA LEU A 82 15.03 -4.92 -3.45
C LEU A 82 16.19 -5.68 -4.11
N GLN A 83 17.22 -5.95 -3.33
CA GLN A 83 18.45 -6.57 -3.84
C GLN A 83 18.26 -8.07 -4.07
N ASN A 84 18.74 -8.57 -5.22
CA ASN A 84 18.69 -9.99 -5.53
C ASN A 84 19.69 -10.82 -4.72
N GLU A 85 20.74 -10.19 -4.20
CA GLU A 85 21.77 -10.86 -3.40
C GLU A 85 21.25 -11.31 -2.03
N PHE A 86 20.16 -10.72 -1.55
CA PHE A 86 19.58 -11.07 -0.27
C PHE A 86 18.46 -12.10 -0.45
N SER A 87 18.25 -12.93 0.58
CA SER A 87 17.09 -13.81 0.62
C SER A 87 15.80 -13.01 0.69
N LEU A 88 14.67 -13.66 0.37
CA LEU A 88 13.37 -13.02 0.50
C LEU A 88 13.11 -12.54 1.94
N GLU A 89 13.45 -13.36 2.93
CA GLU A 89 13.28 -13.01 4.35
C GLU A 89 14.10 -11.79 4.74
N GLU A 90 15.35 -11.73 4.28
CA GLU A 90 16.20 -10.56 4.51
C GLU A 90 15.62 -9.31 3.86
N ASN A 91 15.13 -9.42 2.64
CA ASN A 91 14.51 -8.30 1.93
C ASN A 91 13.24 -7.81 2.64
N ILE A 92 12.41 -8.71 3.13
CA ILE A 92 11.21 -8.35 3.90
C ILE A 92 11.61 -7.60 5.17
N THR A 93 12.61 -8.09 5.90
CA THR A 93 13.11 -7.46 7.12
C THR A 93 13.65 -6.06 6.84
N ILE A 94 14.47 -5.92 5.79
CA ILE A 94 15.04 -4.62 5.39
C ILE A 94 13.94 -3.64 5.01
N ALA A 95 12.98 -4.07 4.21
CA ALA A 95 11.88 -3.22 3.78
C ALA A 95 11.02 -2.76 4.96
N ARG A 96 10.66 -3.68 5.86
CA ARG A 96 9.91 -3.32 7.08
C ARG A 96 10.67 -2.33 7.95
N GLN A 97 11.94 -2.56 8.18
CA GLN A 97 12.76 -1.69 9.00
C GLN A 97 12.87 -0.29 8.39
N PHE A 98 13.08 -0.21 7.08
CA PHE A 98 13.10 1.07 6.37
C PHE A 98 11.80 1.84 6.55
N VAL A 99 10.66 1.18 6.40
CA VAL A 99 9.35 1.80 6.56
C VAL A 99 9.13 2.25 8.00
N LEU A 100 9.45 1.39 8.97
CA LEU A 100 9.26 1.71 10.38
C LEU A 100 10.09 2.92 10.81
N GLU A 101 11.33 2.99 10.39
CA GLU A 101 12.24 4.07 10.81
C GLU A 101 11.98 5.41 10.10
N ASN A 102 11.56 5.36 8.84
CA ASN A 102 11.46 6.57 8.02
C ASN A 102 10.04 7.13 7.90
N PHE A 103 9.01 6.32 8.14
CA PHE A 103 7.62 6.74 8.00
C PHE A 103 6.81 6.53 9.26
N VAL A 104 6.78 5.31 9.78
CA VAL A 104 5.97 4.98 10.97
C VAL A 104 6.45 5.74 12.19
N ALA A 105 7.75 5.84 12.38
CA ALA A 105 8.34 6.61 13.49
C ALA A 105 7.98 8.09 13.44
N LYS A 106 7.59 8.58 12.26
CA LYS A 106 7.14 9.97 12.06
C LYS A 106 5.62 10.14 12.13
N GLY A 107 4.90 9.11 12.54
CA GLY A 107 3.45 9.16 12.70
C GLY A 107 2.64 8.78 11.46
N MET A 108 3.27 8.20 10.43
CA MET A 108 2.58 7.82 9.20
C MET A 108 2.08 6.39 9.24
N ILE A 109 0.95 6.15 8.57
CA ILE A 109 0.45 4.80 8.31
C ILE A 109 0.91 4.43 6.90
N VAL A 110 1.50 3.25 6.76
CA VAL A 110 2.06 2.80 5.48
C VAL A 110 1.45 1.46 5.09
N ASP A 111 0.89 1.41 3.89
CA ASP A 111 0.40 0.18 3.28
C ASP A 111 1.49 -0.34 2.33
N THR A 112 2.07 -1.48 2.66
CA THR A 112 3.21 -2.04 1.95
C THR A 112 2.84 -3.33 1.23
N SER A 113 3.41 -3.51 0.03
CA SER A 113 3.29 -4.77 -0.71
C SER A 113 4.63 -5.11 -1.34
N ILE A 114 5.03 -6.36 -1.23
CA ILE A 114 6.23 -6.90 -1.89
C ILE A 114 5.78 -7.83 -2.99
N CYS A 115 6.23 -7.54 -4.21
CA CYS A 115 5.83 -8.28 -5.40
C CYS A 115 7.03 -8.81 -6.16
N THR A 116 6.85 -9.94 -6.86
CA THR A 116 7.84 -10.42 -7.82
C THR A 116 7.51 -9.90 -9.20
N HIS A 117 8.56 -9.54 -9.97
CA HIS A 117 8.46 -9.26 -11.39
C HIS A 117 8.98 -10.43 -12.18
N PHE A 118 8.13 -10.99 -13.03
CA PHE A 118 8.49 -12.15 -13.84
C PHE A 118 9.35 -11.83 -15.06
N THR A 119 9.54 -10.55 -15.39
CA THR A 119 10.11 -10.18 -16.68
C THR A 119 11.61 -9.99 -16.71
N TYR A 120 12.28 -9.81 -15.61
CA TYR A 120 13.74 -9.66 -15.56
C TYR A 120 14.28 -10.03 -14.18
N ARG A 121 14.98 -11.16 -14.07
CA ARG A 121 15.86 -11.56 -12.95
C ARG A 121 15.16 -11.63 -11.58
N ASP A 122 14.00 -12.23 -11.48
CA ASP A 122 13.34 -12.43 -10.17
C ASP A 122 13.42 -11.21 -9.24
N MET A 123 13.26 -10.00 -9.81
CA MET A 123 13.34 -8.78 -9.03
C MET A 123 12.12 -8.65 -8.14
N VAL A 124 12.35 -8.59 -6.84
CA VAL A 124 11.30 -8.26 -5.88
C VAL A 124 11.18 -6.75 -5.84
N LYS A 125 9.99 -6.23 -6.12
CA LYS A 125 9.69 -4.81 -5.96
C LYS A 125 8.93 -4.57 -4.67
N TYR A 126 9.25 -3.47 -4.06
CA TYR A 126 8.61 -3.00 -2.86
C TYR A 126 7.75 -1.78 -3.18
N ALA A 127 6.47 -1.83 -2.83
CA ALA A 127 5.54 -0.74 -3.06
C ALA A 127 4.98 -0.24 -1.73
N ILE A 128 4.97 1.08 -1.56
CA ILE A 128 4.49 1.74 -0.35
C ILE A 128 3.38 2.72 -0.71
N LEU A 129 2.25 2.64 0.02
CA LEU A 129 1.19 3.64 0.00
C LEU A 129 1.10 4.28 1.38
N CYS A 130 1.19 5.57 1.43
CA CYS A 130 1.04 6.33 2.68
C CYS A 130 -0.21 7.18 2.66
#